data_45b9d0d324800736b849530c8a4f99ef
#
_entry.id   45b9d0d324800736b849530c8a4f99ef
#
_cell.length_a   1.000
_cell.length_b   1.000
_cell.length_c   1.000
_cell.angle_alpha   90.00
_cell.angle_beta   90.00
_cell.angle_gamma   90.00
#
_symmetry.space_group_name_H-M   'P 1'
#
loop_
_entity.id
_entity.type
_entity.pdbx_description
1 polymer ?
#
loop_
_entity_poly.entity_id
_entity_poly.type
_entity_poly.pdbx_seq_one_letter_code
_entity_poly.pdbx_strand_id
1 'polypeptide(L)'
;RVLCPGDPVFLELAASHDRYHAALMRSVWIGPPPAEARRMMDVALRALDAALAAMRPGVPCSLPHEAAQAVIDDAGYTAAFRKRIGYSMGTAFAPDWGEGAILSLFSGVGRELEPGMVFHLPATLRAYGAFTVGASETVIVTPTGIEILSDLPRSLCIR
;
A
#
# COMPACT_ATOMS: atom_id res chain seq x y z
N ARG A 1 -2.24 -25.87 2.17
CA ARG A 1 -1.00 -26.64 2.18
C ARG A 1 -0.05 -26.15 3.28
N VAL A 2 0.92 -26.94 3.65
CA VAL A 2 2.02 -26.53 4.54
C VAL A 2 2.96 -25.60 3.76
N LEU A 3 3.48 -24.56 4.43
CA LEU A 3 4.48 -23.64 3.87
C LEU A 3 5.83 -24.35 3.80
N CYS A 4 6.53 -24.15 2.69
CA CYS A 4 7.85 -24.73 2.43
C CYS A 4 8.90 -23.64 2.17
N PRO A 5 10.20 -23.93 2.37
CA PRO A 5 11.26 -23.01 1.95
C PRO A 5 11.11 -22.60 0.49
N GLY A 6 11.20 -21.30 0.22
CA GLY A 6 10.97 -20.69 -1.08
C GLY A 6 9.57 -20.09 -1.26
N ASP A 7 8.62 -20.35 -0.34
CA ASP A 7 7.27 -19.80 -0.46
C ASP A 7 7.21 -18.30 -0.09
N PRO A 8 6.65 -17.47 -0.96
CA PRO A 8 6.17 -16.14 -0.58
C PRO A 8 4.84 -16.27 0.18
N VAL A 9 4.69 -15.51 1.26
CA VAL A 9 3.43 -15.37 2.00
C VAL A 9 3.06 -13.90 2.04
N PHE A 10 1.85 -13.62 1.61
CA PHE A 10 1.30 -12.29 1.61
C PHE A 10 0.18 -12.22 2.65
N LEU A 11 0.42 -11.46 3.71
CA LEU A 11 -0.54 -11.26 4.78
C LEU A 11 -1.30 -9.97 4.52
N GLU A 12 -2.60 -10.06 4.39
CA GLU A 12 -3.49 -8.92 4.26
C GLU A 12 -4.66 -9.10 5.22
N LEU A 13 -4.84 -8.15 6.11
CA LEU A 13 -5.86 -8.20 7.15
C LEU A 13 -6.42 -6.81 7.42
N ALA A 14 -7.64 -6.75 7.94
CA ALA A 14 -8.23 -5.52 8.41
C ALA A 14 -8.82 -5.74 9.80
N ALA A 15 -8.55 -4.79 10.70
CA ALA A 15 -9.25 -4.67 11.97
C ALA A 15 -10.48 -3.78 11.79
N SER A 16 -11.53 -4.05 12.58
CA SER A 16 -12.74 -3.23 12.60
C SER A 16 -13.11 -2.87 14.03
N HIS A 17 -13.38 -1.58 14.27
CA HIS A 17 -13.93 -1.07 15.51
C HIS A 17 -15.10 -0.14 15.18
N ASP A 18 -16.28 -0.42 15.72
CA ASP A 18 -17.53 0.29 15.39
C ASP A 18 -17.79 0.40 13.88
N ARG A 19 -17.37 -0.63 13.12
CA ARG A 19 -17.38 -0.72 11.65
C ARG A 19 -16.39 0.20 10.92
N TYR A 20 -15.60 1.00 11.62
CA TYR A 20 -14.45 1.66 11.00
C TYR A 20 -13.31 0.66 10.82
N HIS A 21 -12.75 0.63 9.62
CA HIS A 21 -11.74 -0.35 9.26
C HIS A 21 -10.36 0.28 9.11
N ALA A 22 -9.34 -0.46 9.54
CA ALA A 22 -7.94 -0.19 9.23
C ALA A 22 -7.30 -1.45 8.68
N ALA A 23 -6.76 -1.37 7.48
CA ALA A 23 -6.14 -2.50 6.80
C ALA A 23 -4.61 -2.43 6.88
N LEU A 24 -3.99 -3.59 6.92
CA LEU A 24 -2.53 -3.74 6.96
C LEU A 24 -2.09 -4.92 6.10
N MET A 25 -0.98 -4.73 5.41
CA MET A 25 -0.41 -5.74 4.54
C MET A 25 1.10 -5.85 4.74
N ARG A 26 1.59 -7.09 4.87
CA ARG A 26 3.02 -7.39 5.01
C ARG A 26 3.41 -8.61 4.18
N SER A 27 4.63 -8.58 3.66
CA SER A 27 5.22 -9.70 2.93
C SER A 27 6.14 -10.53 3.83
N VAL A 28 5.99 -11.83 3.77
CA VAL A 28 6.85 -12.81 4.45
C VAL A 28 7.43 -13.74 3.39
N TRP A 29 8.65 -14.22 3.63
CA TRP A 29 9.30 -15.23 2.80
C TRP A 29 9.80 -16.36 3.68
N ILE A 30 9.49 -17.60 3.28
CA ILE A 30 9.96 -18.79 3.99
C ILE A 30 11.35 -19.18 3.44
N GLY A 31 12.38 -19.08 4.29
CA GLY A 31 13.77 -19.25 3.88
C GLY A 31 14.30 -18.04 3.08
N PRO A 32 15.42 -18.18 2.36
CA PRO A 32 16.05 -17.06 1.67
C PRO A 32 15.24 -16.62 0.43
N PRO A 33 14.78 -15.35 0.38
CA PRO A 33 14.10 -14.83 -0.80
C PRO A 33 15.09 -14.63 -1.96
N PRO A 34 14.64 -14.78 -3.22
CA PRO A 34 15.47 -14.46 -4.38
C PRO A 34 15.85 -12.98 -4.40
N ALA A 35 16.98 -12.66 -5.04
CA ALA A 35 17.48 -11.30 -5.12
C ALA A 35 16.45 -10.34 -5.74
N GLU A 36 15.65 -10.81 -6.71
CA GLU A 36 14.60 -10.04 -7.34
C GLU A 36 13.49 -9.65 -6.34
N ALA A 37 13.05 -10.57 -5.49
CA ALA A 37 12.05 -10.25 -4.47
C ALA A 37 12.54 -9.17 -3.49
N ARG A 38 13.83 -9.18 -3.15
CA ARG A 38 14.43 -8.14 -2.30
C ARG A 38 14.45 -6.79 -3.02
N ARG A 39 14.87 -6.74 -4.29
CA ARG A 39 14.88 -5.51 -5.10
C ARG A 39 13.47 -4.94 -5.25
N MET A 40 12.49 -5.78 -5.62
CA MET A 40 11.10 -5.35 -5.76
C MET A 40 10.52 -4.86 -4.43
N MET A 41 10.85 -5.53 -3.32
CA MET A 41 10.41 -5.07 -2.00
C MET A 41 10.96 -3.69 -1.65
N ASP A 42 12.26 -3.45 -1.90
CA ASP A 42 12.90 -2.14 -1.70
C ASP A 42 12.22 -1.03 -2.52
N VAL A 43 11.95 -1.30 -3.80
CA VAL A 43 11.25 -0.33 -4.66
C VAL A 43 9.82 -0.08 -4.16
N ALA A 44 9.09 -1.13 -3.76
CA ALA A 44 7.74 -1.00 -3.22
C ALA A 44 7.71 -0.13 -1.94
N LEU A 45 8.69 -0.30 -1.06
CA LEU A 45 8.81 0.52 0.16
C LEU A 45 9.13 1.98 -0.16
N ARG A 46 10.07 2.24 -1.05
CA ARG A 46 10.39 3.61 -1.49
C ARG A 46 9.18 4.28 -2.18
N ALA A 47 8.40 3.54 -2.96
CA ALA A 47 7.19 4.04 -3.57
C ALA A 47 6.11 4.37 -2.53
N LEU A 48 5.96 3.52 -1.49
CA LEU A 48 5.08 3.80 -0.37
C LEU A 48 5.50 5.07 0.37
N ASP A 49 6.79 5.21 0.68
CA ASP A 49 7.34 6.40 1.36
C ASP A 49 7.13 7.67 0.54
N ALA A 50 7.33 7.61 -0.78
CA ALA A 50 7.07 8.74 -1.68
C ALA A 50 5.58 9.14 -1.70
N ALA A 51 4.67 8.15 -1.74
CA ALA A 51 3.24 8.42 -1.66
C ALA A 51 2.85 9.08 -0.33
N LEU A 52 3.33 8.53 0.80
CA LEU A 52 3.07 9.06 2.14
C LEU A 52 3.60 10.49 2.29
N ALA A 53 4.81 10.77 1.81
CA ALA A 53 5.42 12.10 1.86
C ALA A 53 4.66 13.14 1.00
N ALA A 54 3.98 12.71 -0.05
CA ALA A 54 3.18 13.58 -0.91
C ALA A 54 1.80 13.91 -0.30
N MET A 55 1.34 13.18 0.70
CA MET A 55 0.01 13.36 1.29
C MET A 55 -0.03 14.50 2.30
N ARG A 56 -0.91 15.47 2.07
CA ARG A 56 -1.26 16.54 2.99
C ARG A 56 -2.60 17.16 2.57
N PRO A 57 -3.30 17.90 3.43
CA PRO A 57 -4.52 18.61 3.04
C PRO A 57 -4.31 19.53 1.84
N GLY A 58 -5.30 19.61 0.97
CA GLY A 58 -5.33 20.50 -0.18
C GLY A 58 -4.58 20.00 -1.42
N VAL A 59 -3.88 18.84 -1.38
CA VAL A 59 -3.32 18.26 -2.60
C VAL A 59 -4.31 17.31 -3.26
N PRO A 60 -4.28 17.19 -4.60
CA PRO A 60 -5.16 16.25 -5.28
C PRO A 60 -4.83 14.79 -4.96
N CYS A 61 -5.83 13.92 -4.95
CA CYS A 61 -5.69 12.48 -4.72
C CYS A 61 -4.79 11.79 -5.76
N SER A 62 -4.53 12.43 -6.91
CA SER A 62 -3.58 11.92 -7.90
C SER A 62 -2.12 12.04 -7.46
N LEU A 63 -1.77 13.06 -6.68
CA LEU A 63 -0.37 13.38 -6.34
C LEU A 63 0.36 12.25 -5.60
N PRO A 64 -0.20 11.60 -4.57
CA PRO A 64 0.45 10.44 -3.94
C PRO A 64 0.69 9.27 -4.90
N HIS A 65 -0.24 9.06 -5.85
CA HIS A 65 -0.06 8.03 -6.87
C HIS A 65 1.07 8.37 -7.83
N GLU A 66 1.11 9.59 -8.32
CA GLU A 66 2.13 10.07 -9.24
C GLU A 66 3.54 9.99 -8.62
N ALA A 67 3.65 10.35 -7.33
CA ALA A 67 4.91 10.24 -6.59
C ALA A 67 5.38 8.79 -6.46
N ALA A 68 4.48 7.86 -6.14
CA ALA A 68 4.82 6.44 -6.09
C ALA A 68 5.17 5.86 -7.45
N GLN A 69 4.39 6.21 -8.48
CA GLN A 69 4.59 5.74 -9.85
C GLN A 69 5.96 6.16 -10.39
N ALA A 70 6.38 7.40 -10.14
CA ALA A 70 7.69 7.88 -10.56
C ALA A 70 8.84 7.02 -10.01
N VAL A 71 8.79 6.65 -8.72
CA VAL A 71 9.78 5.77 -8.10
C VAL A 71 9.81 4.39 -8.74
N ILE A 72 8.64 3.86 -9.08
CA ILE A 72 8.48 2.54 -9.70
C ILE A 72 9.01 2.55 -11.14
N ASP A 73 8.69 3.61 -11.89
CA ASP A 73 9.11 3.79 -13.28
C ASP A 73 10.63 3.98 -13.39
N ASP A 74 11.21 4.82 -12.54
CA ASP A 74 12.67 5.04 -12.47
C ASP A 74 13.44 3.76 -12.14
N ALA A 75 12.82 2.86 -11.37
CA ALA A 75 13.40 1.55 -11.05
C ALA A 75 13.15 0.49 -12.14
N GLY A 76 12.41 0.80 -13.20
CA GLY A 76 12.11 -0.11 -14.30
C GLY A 76 11.00 -1.14 -14.02
N TYR A 77 10.17 -0.91 -12.99
CA TYR A 77 9.10 -1.82 -12.58
C TYR A 77 7.69 -1.38 -12.98
N THR A 78 7.54 -0.49 -13.95
CA THR A 78 6.23 -0.01 -14.44
C THR A 78 5.25 -1.15 -14.72
N ALA A 79 5.71 -2.22 -15.38
CA ALA A 79 4.88 -3.39 -15.71
C ALA A 79 4.43 -4.19 -14.48
N ALA A 80 5.15 -4.09 -13.36
CA ALA A 80 4.84 -4.79 -12.11
C ALA A 80 3.79 -4.05 -11.25
N PHE A 81 3.45 -2.80 -11.60
CA PHE A 81 2.50 -1.97 -10.89
C PHE A 81 1.43 -1.43 -11.84
N ARG A 82 0.27 -2.06 -11.88
CA ARG A 82 -0.85 -1.71 -12.76
C ARG A 82 -2.11 -1.43 -11.96
N LYS A 83 -2.00 -0.57 -10.94
CA LYS A 83 -3.12 -0.28 -10.03
C LYS A 83 -2.95 1.10 -9.39
N ARG A 84 -4.02 1.58 -8.74
CA ARG A 84 -3.95 2.74 -7.83
C ARG A 84 -3.00 2.46 -6.66
N ILE A 85 -2.37 3.52 -6.13
CA ILE A 85 -1.52 3.41 -4.93
C ILE A 85 -2.35 3.25 -3.65
N GLY A 86 -3.57 3.76 -3.61
CA GLY A 86 -4.42 3.68 -2.45
C GLY A 86 -5.90 3.89 -2.74
N TYR A 87 -6.71 3.69 -1.73
CA TYR A 87 -8.16 3.86 -1.76
C TYR A 87 -8.69 4.29 -0.40
N SER A 88 -9.83 4.99 -0.40
CA SER A 88 -10.48 5.44 0.83
C SER A 88 -10.95 4.29 1.70
N MET A 89 -10.87 4.51 3.00
CA MET A 89 -11.33 3.62 4.06
C MET A 89 -12.36 4.34 4.91
N GLY A 90 -13.27 3.57 5.48
CA GLY A 90 -14.31 4.11 6.34
C GLY A 90 -15.11 3.00 6.99
N THR A 91 -16.42 3.16 7.03
CA THR A 91 -17.35 2.12 7.47
C THR A 91 -17.68 1.22 6.30
N ALA A 92 -17.46 -0.08 6.45
CA ALA A 92 -17.76 -1.07 5.42
C ALA A 92 -18.48 -2.29 5.98
N PHE A 93 -18.97 -3.13 5.10
CA PHE A 93 -19.62 -4.40 5.42
C PHE A 93 -18.93 -5.54 4.69
N ALA A 94 -18.81 -6.68 5.37
CA ALA A 94 -18.28 -7.90 4.74
C ALA A 94 -18.96 -8.17 3.37
N PRO A 95 -18.21 -8.60 2.36
CA PRO A 95 -16.81 -9.04 2.42
C PRO A 95 -15.76 -7.95 2.19
N ASP A 96 -16.13 -6.69 2.07
CA ASP A 96 -15.20 -5.58 1.81
C ASP A 96 -14.88 -4.83 3.10
N TRP A 97 -13.73 -4.14 3.11
CA TRP A 97 -13.30 -3.22 4.16
C TRP A 97 -12.95 -1.82 3.63
N GLY A 98 -12.97 -1.62 2.32
CA GLY A 98 -12.54 -0.40 1.65
C GLY A 98 -13.67 0.30 0.94
N GLU A 99 -13.49 1.58 0.71
CA GLU A 99 -14.40 2.45 -0.04
C GLU A 99 -13.79 2.89 -1.38
N GLY A 100 -13.00 2.01 -1.99
CA GLY A 100 -12.24 2.32 -3.20
C GLY A 100 -13.08 2.63 -4.44
N ALA A 101 -14.37 2.30 -4.43
CA ALA A 101 -15.31 2.75 -5.45
C ALA A 101 -15.74 4.21 -5.24
N ILE A 102 -15.59 4.74 -4.02
CA ILE A 102 -15.96 6.12 -3.68
C ILE A 102 -14.81 7.06 -4.01
N LEU A 103 -13.58 6.76 -3.53
CA LEU A 103 -12.41 7.59 -3.77
C LEU A 103 -11.14 6.77 -3.86
N SER A 104 -10.27 7.11 -4.80
CA SER A 104 -8.98 6.44 -5.00
C SER A 104 -7.84 7.45 -5.08
N LEU A 105 -6.67 7.05 -4.58
CA LEU A 105 -5.41 7.72 -4.88
C LEU A 105 -4.88 7.15 -6.20
N PHE A 106 -5.25 7.84 -7.29
CA PHE A 106 -4.97 7.35 -8.65
C PHE A 106 -4.81 8.52 -9.63
N SER A 107 -4.15 8.24 -10.75
CA SER A 107 -3.93 9.23 -11.82
C SER A 107 -5.23 9.92 -12.24
N GLY A 108 -5.18 11.24 -12.39
CA GLY A 108 -6.30 12.06 -12.86
C GLY A 108 -7.41 12.30 -11.82
N VAL A 109 -7.30 11.80 -10.58
CA VAL A 109 -8.28 12.10 -9.53
C VAL A 109 -7.96 13.46 -8.91
N GLY A 110 -8.71 14.48 -9.34
CA GLY A 110 -8.51 15.88 -8.92
C GLY A 110 -9.13 16.24 -7.56
N ARG A 111 -9.87 15.35 -6.91
CA ARG A 111 -10.41 15.60 -5.57
C ARG A 111 -9.26 15.86 -4.60
N GLU A 112 -9.34 16.96 -3.85
CA GLU A 112 -8.35 17.31 -2.85
C GLU A 112 -8.49 16.45 -1.59
N LEU A 113 -7.34 16.16 -0.94
CA LEU A 113 -7.29 15.54 0.37
C LEU A 113 -7.78 16.52 1.44
N GLU A 114 -8.69 16.05 2.29
CA GLU A 114 -9.26 16.85 3.37
C GLU A 114 -8.99 16.18 4.73
N PRO A 115 -8.81 16.97 5.80
CA PRO A 115 -8.69 16.42 7.15
C PRO A 115 -9.87 15.51 7.50
N GLY A 116 -9.58 14.35 8.10
CA GLY A 116 -10.54 13.31 8.43
C GLY A 116 -10.70 12.22 7.37
N MET A 117 -10.20 12.42 6.15
CA MET A 117 -10.16 11.34 5.16
C MET A 117 -9.17 10.25 5.59
N VAL A 118 -9.54 8.99 5.37
CA VAL A 118 -8.72 7.82 5.69
C VAL A 118 -8.44 7.05 4.41
N PHE A 119 -7.19 6.61 4.24
CA PHE A 119 -6.76 5.85 3.07
C PHE A 119 -5.91 4.65 3.46
N HIS A 120 -6.11 3.54 2.76
CA HIS A 120 -5.19 2.40 2.76
C HIS A 120 -4.33 2.46 1.49
N LEU A 121 -3.01 2.38 1.67
CA LEU A 121 -2.02 2.46 0.59
C LEU A 121 -1.28 1.12 0.44
N PRO A 122 -1.79 0.16 -0.33
CA PRO A 122 -1.13 -1.13 -0.58
C PRO A 122 -0.07 -1.02 -1.69
N ALA A 123 1.12 -0.57 -1.34
CA ALA A 123 2.26 -0.49 -2.27
C ALA A 123 2.83 -1.88 -2.52
N THR A 124 2.46 -2.50 -3.64
CA THR A 124 2.89 -3.85 -4.01
C THR A 124 3.36 -3.92 -5.45
N LEU A 125 4.44 -4.66 -5.67
CA LEU A 125 4.94 -5.03 -6.99
C LEU A 125 4.71 -6.53 -7.24
N ARG A 126 4.32 -6.86 -8.47
CA ARG A 126 3.98 -8.23 -8.88
C ARG A 126 4.93 -8.76 -9.94
N ALA A 127 5.64 -9.83 -9.62
CA ALA A 127 6.25 -10.71 -10.61
C ALA A 127 5.16 -11.71 -11.04
N TYR A 128 4.44 -11.38 -12.12
CA TYR A 128 3.26 -12.13 -12.53
C TYR A 128 3.59 -13.61 -12.77
N GLY A 129 2.79 -14.49 -12.18
CA GLY A 129 2.98 -15.96 -12.23
C GLY A 129 4.02 -16.49 -11.23
N ALA A 130 4.68 -15.63 -10.44
CA ALA A 130 5.70 -16.03 -9.48
C ALA A 130 5.39 -15.57 -8.05
N PHE A 131 5.43 -14.25 -7.79
CA PHE A 131 5.20 -13.72 -6.44
C PHE A 131 4.73 -12.26 -6.44
N THR A 132 4.27 -11.81 -5.29
CA THR A 132 4.00 -10.40 -4.98
C THR A 132 4.75 -10.02 -3.71
N VAL A 133 5.34 -8.84 -3.68
CA VAL A 133 5.96 -8.27 -2.48
C VAL A 133 5.54 -6.81 -2.29
N GLY A 134 5.56 -6.37 -1.06
CA GLY A 134 5.24 -4.99 -0.68
C GLY A 134 4.74 -4.91 0.76
N ALA A 135 4.37 -3.72 1.14
CA ALA A 135 3.76 -3.41 2.43
C ALA A 135 2.65 -2.36 2.22
N SER A 136 1.80 -2.20 3.21
CA SER A 136 0.79 -1.14 3.20
C SER A 136 0.74 -0.39 4.51
N GLU A 137 0.13 0.78 4.45
CA GLU A 137 -0.29 1.54 5.63
C GLU A 137 -1.71 2.04 5.46
N THR A 138 -2.43 2.14 6.60
CA THR A 138 -3.63 2.96 6.69
C THR A 138 -3.27 4.28 7.35
N VAL A 139 -3.70 5.39 6.75
CA VAL A 139 -3.38 6.73 7.20
C VAL A 139 -4.63 7.59 7.33
N ILE A 140 -4.60 8.51 8.29
CA ILE A 140 -5.60 9.58 8.45
C ILE A 140 -4.98 10.88 7.95
N VAL A 141 -5.69 11.62 7.12
CA VAL A 141 -5.32 13.00 6.78
C VAL A 141 -5.66 13.90 7.96
N THR A 142 -4.64 14.59 8.49
CA THR A 142 -4.77 15.53 9.62
C THR A 142 -4.80 16.98 9.11
N PRO A 143 -5.11 17.98 9.93
CA PRO A 143 -5.05 19.39 9.52
C PRO A 143 -3.66 19.85 9.01
N THR A 144 -2.58 19.15 9.40
CA THR A 144 -1.20 19.58 9.11
C THR A 144 -0.39 18.55 8.31
N GLY A 145 -0.95 17.39 7.98
CA GLY A 145 -0.26 16.31 7.25
C GLY A 145 -1.03 15.00 7.30
N ILE A 146 -0.36 13.92 7.71
CA ILE A 146 -0.97 12.59 7.88
C ILE A 146 -0.55 11.96 9.21
N GLU A 147 -1.38 11.04 9.70
CA GLU A 147 -1.08 10.12 10.78
C GLU A 147 -1.11 8.69 10.25
N ILE A 148 -0.06 7.92 10.48
CA ILE A 148 0.03 6.50 10.12
C ILE A 148 -0.46 5.68 11.31
N LEU A 149 -1.42 4.78 11.10
CA LEU A 149 -2.06 4.03 12.18
C LEU A 149 -1.26 2.82 12.68
N SER A 150 -0.20 2.43 11.98
CA SER A 150 0.62 1.25 12.32
C SER A 150 2.05 1.67 12.66
N ASP A 151 2.62 1.07 13.69
CA ASP A 151 4.03 1.16 14.07
C ASP A 151 4.83 -0.10 13.68
N LEU A 152 4.21 -1.06 12.98
CA LEU A 152 4.83 -2.31 12.60
C LEU A 152 5.88 -2.14 11.49
N PRO A 153 7.03 -2.84 11.58
CA PRO A 153 8.06 -2.79 10.54
C PRO A 153 7.51 -3.15 9.16
N ARG A 154 7.98 -2.42 8.13
CA ARG A 154 7.58 -2.63 6.73
C ARG A 154 8.51 -3.54 5.94
N SER A 155 9.62 -3.97 6.52
CA SER A 155 10.61 -4.83 5.86
C SER A 155 10.03 -6.19 5.44
N LEU A 156 10.64 -6.82 4.41
CA LEU A 156 10.36 -8.21 4.07
C LEU A 156 10.74 -9.11 5.26
N CYS A 157 9.74 -9.76 5.84
CA CYS A 157 9.94 -10.69 6.94
C CYS A 157 10.47 -12.03 6.40
N ILE A 158 11.55 -12.55 6.96
CA ILE A 158 12.12 -13.84 6.58
C ILE A 158 11.93 -14.83 7.74
N ARG A 159 11.42 -16.01 7.45
CA ARG A 159 11.15 -17.08 8.43
C ARG A 159 11.70 -18.42 7.95
#